data_758944a3bc026c49faec5e1bdeee9be7
#
_entry.id   758944a3bc026c49faec5e1bdeee9be7
#
_cell.length_a   1.000
_cell.length_b   1.000
_cell.length_c   1.000
_cell.angle_alpha   90.00
_cell.angle_beta   90.00
_cell.angle_gamma   90.00
#
_symmetry.space_group_name_H-M   'P 1'
#
loop_
_entity.id
_entity.type
_entity.pdbx_description
1 polymer ?
#
loop_
_entity_poly.entity_id
_entity_poly.type
_entity_poly.pdbx_seq_one_letter_code
_entity_poly.pdbx_strand_id
1 'polypeptide(L)'
;MGSTPPPPSPPPTALIIGAGIAGLSASIALRRAGWAVTIYEKSQFKNEIGAAISVPPNATRVLNHWGFDITRAGAVPNEASRFAGAADLKVFLYEEYRDIGEVMGARSWSFHRVDLHRGLREVATGEGEGKAVVIRLGKEAVGVDCERGEVSLGDGEVVRGDLVVVADGAHVST
;
A
#
# COMPACT_ATOMS: atom_id res chain seq x y z
N MET A 1 -38.42 -5.04 31.61
CA MET A 1 -37.14 -4.33 31.73
C MET A 1 -36.26 -4.80 30.57
N GLY A 2 -36.17 -3.99 29.51
CA GLY A 2 -35.33 -4.32 28.34
C GLY A 2 -33.87 -4.06 28.69
N SER A 3 -33.04 -5.09 28.68
CA SER A 3 -31.57 -4.93 28.79
C SER A 3 -31.05 -4.24 27.52
N THR A 4 -30.48 -3.07 27.66
CA THR A 4 -29.72 -2.42 26.59
C THR A 4 -28.59 -3.35 26.16
N PRO A 5 -28.39 -3.65 24.87
CA PRO A 5 -27.27 -4.46 24.43
C PRO A 5 -25.96 -3.79 24.85
N PRO A 6 -24.93 -4.57 25.20
CA PRO A 6 -23.61 -4.02 25.56
C PRO A 6 -23.07 -3.21 24.39
N PRO A 7 -22.31 -2.13 24.68
CA PRO A 7 -21.65 -1.36 23.61
C PRO A 7 -20.76 -2.26 22.78
N PRO A 8 -20.64 -2.01 21.46
CA PRO A 8 -19.77 -2.79 20.59
C PRO A 8 -18.32 -2.71 21.10
N SER A 9 -17.60 -3.81 21.05
CA SER A 9 -16.18 -3.84 21.39
C SER A 9 -15.40 -2.87 20.48
N PRO A 10 -14.36 -2.20 20.98
CA PRO A 10 -13.53 -1.34 20.15
C PRO A 10 -12.90 -2.18 19.01
N PRO A 11 -12.67 -1.57 17.83
CA PRO A 11 -12.04 -2.28 16.72
C PRO A 11 -10.62 -2.72 17.10
N PRO A 12 -10.15 -3.86 16.57
CA PRO A 12 -8.77 -4.27 16.75
C PRO A 12 -7.81 -3.26 16.12
N THR A 13 -6.60 -3.16 16.66
CA THR A 13 -5.59 -2.17 16.30
C THR A 13 -4.44 -2.79 15.51
N ALA A 14 -4.07 -2.17 14.39
CA ALA A 14 -2.93 -2.58 13.59
C ALA A 14 -1.89 -1.46 13.50
N LEU A 15 -0.62 -1.82 13.77
CA LEU A 15 0.53 -0.96 13.57
C LEU A 15 1.23 -1.41 12.28
N ILE A 16 1.57 -0.45 11.41
CA ILE A 16 2.31 -0.72 10.18
C ILE A 16 3.59 0.09 10.20
N ILE A 17 4.72 -0.57 9.97
CA ILE A 17 6.02 0.06 9.86
C ILE A 17 6.33 0.28 8.38
N GLY A 18 6.44 1.56 8.00
CA GLY A 18 6.67 1.98 6.62
C GLY A 18 5.40 2.33 5.85
N ALA A 19 5.37 3.53 5.27
CA ALA A 19 4.29 4.04 4.42
C ALA A 19 4.62 3.92 2.92
N GLY A 20 5.40 2.93 2.52
CA GLY A 20 5.61 2.58 1.12
C GLY A 20 4.34 1.96 0.49
N ILE A 21 4.42 1.58 -0.80
CA ILE A 21 3.30 0.96 -1.52
C ILE A 21 2.75 -0.26 -0.76
N ALA A 22 3.63 -1.11 -0.20
CA ALA A 22 3.23 -2.29 0.56
C ALA A 22 2.46 -1.92 1.84
N GLY A 23 3.00 -0.99 2.65
CA GLY A 23 2.37 -0.56 3.90
C GLY A 23 1.05 0.16 3.67
N LEU A 24 0.97 1.05 2.67
CA LEU A 24 -0.29 1.69 2.29
C LEU A 24 -1.33 0.68 1.81
N SER A 25 -0.92 -0.29 0.98
CA SER A 25 -1.84 -1.35 0.51
C SER A 25 -2.36 -2.21 1.66
N ALA A 26 -1.47 -2.64 2.57
CA ALA A 26 -1.87 -3.38 3.77
C ALA A 26 -2.83 -2.56 4.64
N SER A 27 -2.57 -1.26 4.80
CA SER A 27 -3.42 -0.38 5.60
C SER A 27 -4.84 -0.23 5.03
N ILE A 28 -4.97 -0.12 3.71
CA ILE A 28 -6.26 -0.06 3.03
C ILE A 28 -7.04 -1.37 3.25
N ALA A 29 -6.38 -2.51 3.08
CA ALA A 29 -7.00 -3.81 3.28
C ALA A 29 -7.48 -4.00 4.73
N LEU A 30 -6.65 -3.65 5.71
CA LEU A 30 -6.96 -3.78 7.14
C LEU A 30 -8.09 -2.83 7.56
N ARG A 31 -8.07 -1.53 7.14
CA ARG A 31 -9.16 -0.61 7.46
C ARG A 31 -10.51 -1.10 6.94
N ARG A 32 -10.53 -1.65 5.71
CA ARG A 32 -11.74 -2.23 5.09
C ARG A 32 -12.21 -3.51 5.81
N ALA A 33 -11.30 -4.22 6.47
CA ALA A 33 -11.61 -5.34 7.36
C ALA A 33 -12.02 -4.90 8.78
N GLY A 34 -12.18 -3.60 9.05
CA GLY A 34 -12.66 -3.06 10.32
C GLY A 34 -11.58 -2.79 11.37
N TRP A 35 -10.29 -2.81 10.99
CA TRP A 35 -9.18 -2.50 11.89
C TRP A 35 -8.96 -0.99 12.04
N ALA A 36 -8.57 -0.55 13.23
CA ALA A 36 -8.01 0.78 13.46
C ALA A 36 -6.51 0.76 13.14
N VAL A 37 -6.10 1.42 12.04
CA VAL A 37 -4.75 1.29 11.50
C VAL A 37 -3.94 2.57 11.73
N THR A 38 -2.70 2.40 12.24
CA THR A 38 -1.70 3.47 12.32
C THR A 38 -0.43 3.04 11.60
N ILE A 39 0.07 3.88 10.69
CA ILE A 39 1.35 3.69 10.01
C ILE A 39 2.40 4.60 10.65
N TYR A 40 3.58 4.06 10.90
CA TYR A 40 4.77 4.78 11.36
C TYR A 40 5.78 4.83 10.22
N GLU A 41 6.13 6.04 9.78
CA GLU A 41 6.99 6.28 8.63
C GLU A 41 8.14 7.23 9.02
N LYS A 42 9.39 6.81 8.76
CA LYS A 42 10.57 7.62 9.07
C LYS A 42 10.73 8.84 8.17
N SER A 43 10.26 8.75 6.94
CA SER A 43 10.34 9.82 5.94
C SER A 43 9.31 10.92 6.20
N GLN A 44 9.58 12.10 5.61
CA GLN A 44 8.64 13.22 5.54
C GLN A 44 8.01 13.35 4.14
N PHE A 45 8.25 12.40 3.22
CA PHE A 45 7.83 12.43 1.81
C PHE A 45 8.29 13.66 1.00
N LYS A 46 9.36 14.34 1.45
CA LYS A 46 9.80 15.58 0.80
C LYS A 46 10.62 15.39 -0.47
N ASN A 47 11.26 14.22 -0.63
CA ASN A 47 12.18 13.91 -1.74
C ASN A 47 11.87 12.52 -2.33
N GLU A 48 10.67 12.32 -2.82
CA GLU A 48 10.31 11.06 -3.45
C GLU A 48 10.92 10.99 -4.85
N ILE A 49 11.82 10.03 -5.07
CA ILE A 49 12.38 9.75 -6.40
C ILE A 49 11.37 8.85 -7.12
N GLY A 50 10.90 9.34 -8.29
CA GLY A 50 9.98 8.61 -9.12
C GLY A 50 10.71 7.76 -10.17
N ALA A 51 10.26 6.52 -10.33
CA ALA A 51 10.56 5.66 -11.46
C ALA A 51 9.24 5.13 -12.01
N ALA A 52 9.25 4.63 -13.24
CA ALA A 52 8.09 3.93 -13.77
C ALA A 52 7.87 2.63 -12.99
N ILE A 53 6.62 2.32 -12.69
CA ILE A 53 6.22 1.06 -12.07
C ILE A 53 5.05 0.48 -12.85
N SER A 54 5.18 -0.79 -13.26
CA SER A 54 4.09 -1.51 -13.91
C SER A 54 3.22 -2.20 -12.88
N VAL A 55 1.91 -2.02 -13.02
CA VAL A 55 0.89 -2.65 -12.19
C VAL A 55 0.12 -3.64 -13.06
N PRO A 56 0.32 -4.96 -12.85
CA PRO A 56 -0.33 -6.01 -13.63
C PRO A 56 -1.83 -6.14 -13.30
N PRO A 57 -2.60 -6.88 -14.13
CA PRO A 57 -4.05 -6.97 -13.99
C PRO A 57 -4.55 -7.44 -12.61
N ASN A 58 -3.85 -8.37 -11.96
CA ASN A 58 -4.20 -8.83 -10.62
C ASN A 58 -4.14 -7.70 -9.58
N ALA A 59 -3.11 -6.86 -9.62
CA ALA A 59 -2.99 -5.70 -8.73
C ALA A 59 -3.98 -4.59 -9.15
N THR A 60 -4.20 -4.36 -10.44
CA THR A 60 -5.19 -3.40 -10.94
C THR A 60 -6.61 -3.73 -10.46
N ARG A 61 -6.99 -5.02 -10.42
CA ARG A 61 -8.28 -5.43 -9.85
C ARG A 61 -8.42 -5.04 -8.38
N VAL A 62 -7.34 -5.15 -7.61
CA VAL A 62 -7.31 -4.75 -6.19
C VAL A 62 -7.46 -3.24 -6.07
N LEU A 63 -6.72 -2.45 -6.88
CA LEU A 63 -6.85 -0.99 -6.90
C LEU A 63 -8.27 -0.55 -7.24
N ASN A 64 -8.88 -1.15 -8.27
CA ASN A 64 -10.27 -0.88 -8.67
C ASN A 64 -11.25 -1.20 -7.54
N HIS A 65 -11.07 -2.35 -6.85
CA HIS A 65 -11.90 -2.75 -5.72
C HIS A 65 -11.81 -1.75 -4.55
N TRP A 66 -10.67 -1.10 -4.38
CA TRP A 66 -10.47 -0.08 -3.36
C TRP A 66 -10.95 1.32 -3.76
N GLY A 67 -11.43 1.49 -4.99
CA GLY A 67 -11.85 2.79 -5.52
C GLY A 67 -10.68 3.72 -5.86
N PHE A 68 -9.50 3.15 -6.14
CA PHE A 68 -8.35 3.93 -6.59
C PHE A 68 -8.60 4.54 -7.97
N ASP A 69 -8.44 5.85 -8.11
CA ASP A 69 -8.63 6.56 -9.38
C ASP A 69 -7.37 6.49 -10.25
N ILE A 70 -7.37 5.48 -11.13
CA ILE A 70 -6.27 5.21 -12.07
C ILE A 70 -6.03 6.39 -13.02
N THR A 71 -7.11 7.02 -13.48
CA THR A 71 -7.05 8.15 -14.42
C THR A 71 -6.44 9.38 -13.75
N ARG A 72 -6.90 9.73 -12.57
CA ARG A 72 -6.39 10.85 -11.79
C ARG A 72 -4.91 10.65 -11.39
N ALA A 73 -4.49 9.40 -11.19
CA ALA A 73 -3.10 9.04 -10.94
C ALA A 73 -2.21 9.09 -12.19
N GLY A 74 -2.74 9.50 -13.34
CA GLY A 74 -1.97 9.69 -14.57
C GLY A 74 -1.39 8.39 -15.15
N ALA A 75 -2.04 7.24 -14.89
CA ALA A 75 -1.59 5.96 -15.39
C ALA A 75 -1.72 5.84 -16.92
N VAL A 76 -0.76 5.16 -17.53
CA VAL A 76 -0.75 4.86 -18.96
C VAL A 76 -0.96 3.35 -19.14
N PRO A 77 -1.86 2.91 -20.07
CA PRO A 77 -2.04 1.49 -20.31
C PRO A 77 -0.78 0.86 -20.91
N ASN A 78 -0.40 -0.31 -20.42
CA ASN A 78 0.61 -1.14 -21.06
C ASN A 78 -0.04 -1.87 -22.23
N GLU A 79 0.40 -1.60 -23.45
CA GLU A 79 -0.15 -2.22 -24.64
C GLU A 79 0.65 -3.43 -25.11
N ALA A 80 1.96 -3.44 -24.86
CA ALA A 80 2.84 -4.53 -25.21
C ALA A 80 4.16 -4.52 -24.43
N SER A 81 4.82 -5.67 -24.35
CA SER A 81 6.22 -5.81 -23.93
C SER A 81 7.08 -6.36 -25.07
N ARG A 82 8.28 -5.83 -25.18
CA ARG A 82 9.30 -6.30 -26.15
C ARG A 82 10.54 -6.71 -25.40
N PHE A 83 10.96 -7.94 -25.57
CA PHE A 83 12.19 -8.46 -25.01
C PHE A 83 13.22 -8.58 -26.13
N ALA A 84 14.35 -7.93 -25.97
CA ALA A 84 15.39 -7.86 -27.00
C ALA A 84 16.76 -8.22 -26.42
N GLY A 85 17.63 -8.74 -27.28
CA GLY A 85 19.01 -9.03 -26.92
C GLY A 85 19.76 -7.73 -26.59
N ALA A 86 20.54 -7.72 -25.50
CA ALA A 86 21.26 -6.52 -25.07
C ALA A 86 22.36 -6.10 -26.06
N ALA A 87 22.92 -7.04 -26.83
CA ALA A 87 24.03 -6.77 -27.74
C ALA A 87 23.58 -6.25 -29.11
N ASP A 88 22.46 -6.71 -29.64
CA ASP A 88 22.03 -6.44 -31.01
C ASP A 88 20.62 -5.84 -31.13
N LEU A 89 19.94 -5.70 -29.98
CA LEU A 89 18.57 -5.16 -29.87
C LEU A 89 17.53 -5.95 -30.68
N LYS A 90 17.88 -7.18 -31.13
CA LYS A 90 16.91 -8.04 -31.82
C LYS A 90 15.84 -8.50 -30.85
N VAL A 91 14.58 -8.23 -31.20
CA VAL A 91 13.43 -8.67 -30.42
C VAL A 91 13.30 -10.20 -30.60
N PHE A 92 13.33 -10.94 -29.49
CA PHE A 92 13.12 -12.38 -29.48
C PHE A 92 11.78 -12.78 -28.83
N LEU A 93 11.11 -11.87 -28.14
CA LEU A 93 9.77 -12.07 -27.59
C LEU A 93 8.98 -10.77 -27.66
N TYR A 94 7.76 -10.85 -28.15
CA TYR A 94 6.78 -9.78 -28.17
C TYR A 94 5.47 -10.26 -27.57
N GLU A 95 5.01 -9.58 -26.54
CA GLU A 95 3.75 -9.88 -25.85
C GLU A 95 2.81 -8.70 -25.97
N GLU A 96 1.63 -8.90 -26.53
CA GLU A 96 0.59 -7.89 -26.69
C GLU A 96 -0.40 -7.97 -25.53
N TYR A 97 -0.79 -6.82 -24.98
CA TYR A 97 -1.67 -6.72 -23.79
C TYR A 97 -3.00 -6.03 -24.08
N ARG A 98 -3.33 -5.76 -25.35
CA ARG A 98 -4.58 -5.05 -25.71
C ARG A 98 -5.81 -5.73 -25.13
N ASP A 99 -5.90 -7.02 -25.28
CA ASP A 99 -7.07 -7.82 -24.90
C ASP A 99 -6.94 -8.44 -23.49
N ILE A 100 -5.83 -8.14 -22.78
CA ILE A 100 -5.57 -8.70 -21.44
C ILE A 100 -6.68 -8.33 -20.47
N GLY A 101 -7.32 -7.17 -20.66
CA GLY A 101 -8.44 -6.72 -19.83
C GLY A 101 -9.65 -7.61 -19.88
N GLU A 102 -9.95 -8.18 -21.05
CA GLU A 102 -11.07 -9.11 -21.26
C GLU A 102 -10.77 -10.47 -20.61
N VAL A 103 -9.54 -10.96 -20.76
CA VAL A 103 -9.11 -12.27 -20.24
C VAL A 103 -8.90 -12.23 -18.73
N MET A 104 -8.28 -11.17 -18.20
CA MET A 104 -7.83 -11.06 -16.80
C MET A 104 -8.74 -10.21 -15.92
N GLY A 105 -9.80 -9.64 -16.48
CA GLY A 105 -10.75 -8.78 -15.77
C GLY A 105 -10.23 -7.38 -15.41
N ALA A 106 -9.02 -7.02 -15.84
CA ALA A 106 -8.46 -5.67 -15.73
C ALA A 106 -7.27 -5.48 -16.67
N ARG A 107 -6.96 -4.24 -17.02
CA ARG A 107 -5.77 -3.89 -17.80
C ARG A 107 -4.50 -3.86 -16.94
N SER A 108 -3.35 -3.96 -17.60
CA SER A 108 -2.05 -3.61 -17.04
C SER A 108 -1.77 -2.12 -17.23
N TRP A 109 -1.21 -1.46 -16.23
CA TRP A 109 -0.94 -0.02 -16.23
C TRP A 109 0.50 0.28 -15.84
N SER A 110 1.07 1.34 -16.41
CA SER A 110 2.29 1.96 -15.94
C SER A 110 1.97 3.26 -15.21
N PHE A 111 2.55 3.42 -14.03
CA PHE A 111 2.43 4.61 -13.20
C PHE A 111 3.80 5.26 -13.01
N HIS A 112 3.79 6.55 -12.75
CA HIS A 112 4.88 7.16 -12.02
C HIS A 112 4.76 6.75 -10.55
N ARG A 113 5.84 6.23 -9.95
CA ARG A 113 5.80 5.66 -8.59
C ARG A 113 5.24 6.62 -7.54
N VAL A 114 5.56 7.92 -7.66
CA VAL A 114 5.07 8.97 -6.75
C VAL A 114 3.56 9.15 -6.86
N ASP A 115 3.01 9.07 -8.09
CA ASP A 115 1.57 9.24 -8.30
C ASP A 115 0.78 8.04 -7.81
N LEU A 116 1.29 6.82 -8.01
CA LEU A 116 0.71 5.60 -7.42
C LEU A 116 0.72 5.69 -5.87
N HIS A 117 1.86 6.09 -5.29
CA HIS A 117 2.01 6.25 -3.85
C HIS A 117 1.03 7.30 -3.29
N ARG A 118 0.95 8.47 -3.94
CA ARG A 118 0.01 9.53 -3.57
C ARG A 118 -1.43 9.05 -3.59
N GLY A 119 -1.86 8.39 -4.68
CA GLY A 119 -3.21 7.86 -4.80
C GLY A 119 -3.53 6.80 -3.75
N LEU A 120 -2.62 5.88 -3.44
CA LEU A 120 -2.79 4.92 -2.35
C LEU A 120 -2.93 5.62 -0.99
N ARG A 121 -2.14 6.66 -0.73
CA ARG A 121 -2.24 7.45 0.50
C ARG A 121 -3.60 8.15 0.60
N GLU A 122 -4.10 8.73 -0.50
CA GLU A 122 -5.44 9.34 -0.56
C GLU A 122 -6.53 8.32 -0.24
N VAL A 123 -6.47 7.11 -0.80
CA VAL A 123 -7.40 6.02 -0.48
C VAL A 123 -7.29 5.59 0.98
N ALA A 124 -6.08 5.48 1.52
CA ALA A 124 -5.87 5.06 2.91
C ALA A 124 -6.40 6.07 3.94
N THR A 125 -6.22 7.37 3.70
CA THR A 125 -6.52 8.43 4.67
C THR A 125 -7.82 9.18 4.39
N GLY A 126 -8.40 9.05 3.20
CA GLY A 126 -9.63 9.70 2.80
C GLY A 126 -10.90 9.05 3.35
N GLU A 127 -12.03 9.59 2.94
CA GLU A 127 -13.35 9.00 3.20
C GLU A 127 -13.48 7.64 2.51
N GLY A 128 -14.24 6.72 3.11
CA GLY A 128 -14.46 5.40 2.57
C GLY A 128 -14.78 4.36 3.64
N GLU A 129 -14.75 3.10 3.26
CA GLU A 129 -15.07 1.98 4.13
C GLU A 129 -14.04 1.81 5.26
N GLY A 130 -14.52 1.74 6.49
CA GLY A 130 -13.70 1.65 7.70
C GLY A 130 -13.15 3.01 8.17
N LYS A 131 -12.47 3.00 9.31
CA LYS A 131 -11.85 4.20 9.89
C LYS A 131 -10.64 4.63 9.07
N ALA A 132 -10.52 5.93 8.74
CA ALA A 132 -9.36 6.46 8.03
C ALA A 132 -8.04 6.09 8.73
N VAL A 133 -7.04 5.71 7.93
CA VAL A 133 -5.70 5.35 8.42
C VAL A 133 -4.99 6.59 8.95
N VAL A 134 -4.34 6.46 10.09
CA VAL A 134 -3.47 7.49 10.66
C VAL A 134 -2.03 7.24 10.21
N ILE A 135 -1.39 8.24 9.59
CA ILE A 135 0.03 8.16 9.21
C ILE A 135 0.82 9.11 10.10
N ARG A 136 1.81 8.58 10.83
CA ARG A 136 2.73 9.33 11.68
C ARG A 136 4.09 9.43 10.99
N LEU A 137 4.37 10.59 10.40
CA LEU A 137 5.64 10.87 9.69
C LEU A 137 6.77 11.24 10.66
N GLY A 138 8.02 10.99 10.25
CA GLY A 138 9.21 11.25 11.07
C GLY A 138 9.31 10.31 12.28
N LYS A 139 8.62 9.16 12.24
CA LYS A 139 8.60 8.13 13.28
C LYS A 139 9.31 6.88 12.78
N GLU A 140 10.57 6.75 13.12
CA GLU A 140 11.37 5.57 12.79
C GLU A 140 11.14 4.46 13.81
N ALA A 141 10.79 3.26 13.33
CA ALA A 141 10.76 2.07 14.19
C ALA A 141 12.20 1.54 14.34
N VAL A 142 12.63 1.34 15.57
CA VAL A 142 13.99 0.88 15.92
C VAL A 142 13.99 -0.48 16.59
N GLY A 143 12.82 -1.05 16.88
CA GLY A 143 12.68 -2.39 17.43
C GLY A 143 11.23 -2.87 17.41
N VAL A 144 11.05 -4.18 17.33
CA VAL A 144 9.74 -4.86 17.36
C VAL A 144 9.80 -6.01 18.35
N ASP A 145 8.88 -6.03 19.30
CA ASP A 145 8.62 -7.16 20.20
C ASP A 145 7.37 -7.90 19.70
N CYS A 146 7.60 -9.01 18.98
CA CYS A 146 6.53 -9.81 18.38
C CYS A 146 5.64 -10.50 19.41
N GLU A 147 6.16 -10.81 20.60
CA GLU A 147 5.39 -11.49 21.66
C GLU A 147 4.40 -10.53 22.33
N ARG A 148 4.78 -9.27 22.45
CA ARG A 148 3.96 -8.24 23.10
C ARG A 148 3.17 -7.39 22.10
N GLY A 149 3.46 -7.49 20.80
CA GLY A 149 2.90 -6.62 19.78
C GLY A 149 3.32 -5.16 19.95
N GLU A 150 4.56 -4.94 20.42
CA GLU A 150 5.12 -3.62 20.71
C GLU A 150 6.12 -3.18 19.66
N VAL A 151 6.10 -1.89 19.33
CA VAL A 151 7.06 -1.24 18.42
C VAL A 151 7.72 -0.10 19.19
N SER A 152 9.06 -0.14 19.28
CA SER A 152 9.87 0.94 19.84
C SER A 152 10.22 1.94 18.74
N LEU A 153 9.97 3.23 18.98
CA LEU A 153 10.29 4.32 18.08
C LEU A 153 11.57 5.04 18.49
N GLY A 154 12.29 5.61 17.52
CA GLY A 154 13.58 6.26 17.73
C GLY A 154 13.56 7.47 18.66
N ASP A 155 12.40 8.04 18.96
CA ASP A 155 12.20 9.11 19.93
C ASP A 155 11.89 8.60 21.35
N GLY A 156 11.94 7.28 21.57
CA GLY A 156 11.70 6.64 22.87
C GLY A 156 10.23 6.28 23.13
N GLU A 157 9.30 6.62 22.21
CA GLU A 157 7.90 6.19 22.34
C GLU A 157 7.81 4.68 22.07
N VAL A 158 7.02 3.95 22.88
CA VAL A 158 6.66 2.56 22.65
C VAL A 158 5.16 2.50 22.37
N VAL A 159 4.79 1.87 21.27
CA VAL A 159 3.40 1.72 20.84
C VAL A 159 3.02 0.25 20.77
N ARG A 160 1.76 -0.06 21.03
CA ARG A 160 1.26 -1.44 21.06
C ARG A 160 0.02 -1.58 20.17
N GLY A 161 -0.08 -2.72 19.48
CA GLY A 161 -1.24 -3.11 18.68
C GLY A 161 -1.50 -4.61 18.74
N ASP A 162 -2.69 -4.99 18.28
CA ASP A 162 -3.07 -6.41 18.17
C ASP A 162 -2.39 -7.10 16.99
N LEU A 163 -1.93 -6.30 16.01
CA LEU A 163 -1.19 -6.74 14.82
C LEU A 163 -0.07 -5.74 14.51
N VAL A 164 1.12 -6.26 14.21
CA VAL A 164 2.25 -5.48 13.67
C VAL A 164 2.58 -5.97 12.28
N VAL A 165 2.59 -5.08 11.29
CA VAL A 165 2.98 -5.35 9.91
C VAL A 165 4.27 -4.59 9.61
N VAL A 166 5.34 -5.30 9.27
CA VAL A 166 6.61 -4.71 8.87
C VAL A 166 6.64 -4.58 7.35
N ALA A 167 6.70 -3.35 6.85
CA ALA A 167 6.68 -2.98 5.43
C ALA A 167 7.72 -1.90 5.10
N ASP A 168 8.86 -1.91 5.78
CA ASP A 168 9.94 -0.91 5.75
C ASP A 168 10.89 -1.04 4.56
N GLY A 169 10.66 -2.01 3.67
CA GLY A 169 11.37 -2.18 2.39
C GLY A 169 12.62 -3.06 2.50
N ALA A 170 13.55 -2.91 1.55
CA ALA A 170 14.74 -3.76 1.41
C ALA A 170 15.85 -3.46 2.43
N HIS A 171 15.77 -2.36 3.15
CA HIS A 171 16.74 -1.94 4.18
C HIS A 171 16.13 -2.14 5.56
N VAL A 172 15.81 -3.38 5.89
CA VAL A 172 15.29 -3.76 7.21
C VAL A 172 16.39 -3.55 8.24
N SER A 173 16.16 -2.61 9.17
CA SER A 173 17.01 -2.38 10.34
C SER A 173 16.32 -3.00 11.56
N THR A 174 16.21 -4.34 11.57
CA THR A 174 15.72 -5.08 12.73
C THR A 174 16.81 -5.96 13.30
#